data_f1c54e2d01f715d55285a847e1a0548c
#
_entry.id   f1c54e2d01f715d55285a847e1a0548c
#
_cell.length_a   1.000
_cell.length_b   1.000
_cell.length_c   1.000
_cell.angle_alpha   90.00
_cell.angle_beta   90.00
_cell.angle_gamma   90.00
#
_symmetry.space_group_name_H-M   'P 1'
#
loop_
_entity.id
_entity.type
_entity.pdbx_description
1 polymer ?
#
loop_
_entity_poly.entity_id
_entity_poly.type
_entity_poly.pdbx_seq_one_letter_code
_entity_poly.pdbx_strand_id
1 'polypeptide(L)'
;TQGYSSAASDVYKRQLVECLVREGVDVVFAYPGGASMPIHQALSHQPKIRTILPRHEQGGAFGAEGYGRVTGKVGVCISTSGPGATNMITSIADAYLDSTPLVAITAQVMRSLIGRGAFQETDVFGMTAPIVKHSYLVTEPEELPRIIKEAFYIASTGRPGPVLIDMPKDVQEAVFTPDFDMEMDIPGYNCLLYTSDAA
;
A
#
# COMPACT_ATOMS: atom_id res chain seq x y z
N THR A 1 13.98 -24.70 -23.96
CA THR A 1 14.23 -23.46 -23.22
C THR A 1 13.53 -22.33 -23.95
N GLN A 2 12.24 -22.08 -23.58
CA GLN A 2 11.53 -20.89 -24.03
C GLN A 2 12.09 -19.70 -23.24
N GLY A 3 12.84 -18.84 -23.89
CA GLY A 3 13.21 -17.54 -23.38
C GLY A 3 11.94 -16.69 -23.26
N TYR A 4 11.45 -16.52 -22.05
CA TYR A 4 10.45 -15.48 -21.78
C TYR A 4 11.10 -14.13 -22.11
N SER A 5 10.52 -13.42 -23.08
CA SER A 5 10.94 -12.07 -23.41
C SER A 5 10.92 -11.21 -22.14
N SER A 6 12.05 -10.56 -21.82
CA SER A 6 12.16 -9.64 -20.68
C SER A 6 11.05 -8.58 -20.66
N ALA A 7 10.58 -8.16 -21.82
CA ALA A 7 9.48 -7.20 -21.98
C ALA A 7 8.12 -7.74 -21.49
N ALA A 8 7.84 -9.05 -21.66
CA ALA A 8 6.59 -9.64 -21.16
C ALA A 8 6.60 -9.74 -19.62
N SER A 9 7.73 -10.16 -19.03
CA SER A 9 7.85 -10.23 -17.56
C SER A 9 7.75 -8.87 -16.87
N ASP A 10 8.10 -7.78 -17.55
CA ASP A 10 8.04 -6.42 -17.02
C ASP A 10 6.61 -5.82 -17.01
N VAL A 11 5.74 -6.30 -17.90
CA VAL A 11 4.35 -5.84 -17.96
C VAL A 11 3.55 -6.32 -16.73
N TYR A 12 3.84 -7.54 -16.25
CA TYR A 12 3.07 -8.18 -15.19
C TYR A 12 3.41 -7.68 -13.77
N LYS A 13 4.61 -7.12 -13.56
CA LYS A 13 5.02 -6.55 -12.26
C LYS A 13 4.50 -5.12 -12.02
N ARG A 14 3.79 -4.53 -12.97
CA ARG A 14 3.40 -3.11 -12.96
C ARG A 14 2.01 -2.83 -12.41
N GLN A 15 1.26 -3.86 -12.01
CA GLN A 15 -0.17 -3.73 -11.68
C GLN A 15 -0.41 -2.81 -10.48
N LEU A 16 0.33 -3.00 -9.38
CA LEU A 16 0.27 -2.08 -8.23
C LEU A 16 0.54 -0.64 -8.67
N VAL A 17 1.61 -0.44 -9.43
CA VAL A 17 2.04 0.90 -9.85
C VAL A 17 1.03 1.54 -10.81
N GLU A 18 0.40 0.75 -11.67
CA GLU A 18 -0.69 1.23 -12.53
C GLU A 18 -1.93 1.60 -11.71
N CYS A 19 -2.29 0.81 -10.68
CA CYS A 19 -3.36 1.18 -9.76
C CYS A 19 -3.05 2.53 -9.08
N LEU A 20 -1.82 2.73 -8.58
CA LEU A 20 -1.42 3.99 -7.96
C LEU A 20 -1.52 5.18 -8.92
N VAL A 21 -1.14 4.99 -10.20
CA VAL A 21 -1.32 6.04 -11.23
C VAL A 21 -2.80 6.40 -11.44
N ARG A 22 -3.68 5.40 -11.42
CA ARG A 22 -5.13 5.61 -11.58
C ARG A 22 -5.75 6.33 -10.38
N GLU A 23 -5.21 6.14 -9.18
CA GLU A 23 -5.58 6.90 -7.98
C GLU A 23 -4.96 8.31 -7.93
N GLY A 24 -4.24 8.72 -8.99
CA GLY A 24 -3.66 10.06 -9.10
C GLY A 24 -2.38 10.26 -8.28
N VAL A 25 -1.72 9.18 -7.89
CA VAL A 25 -0.44 9.24 -7.18
C VAL A 25 0.66 9.74 -8.11
N ASP A 26 1.32 10.80 -7.71
CA ASP A 26 2.43 11.42 -8.43
C ASP A 26 3.76 11.36 -7.65
N VAL A 27 3.69 11.09 -6.33
CA VAL A 27 4.87 10.95 -5.46
C VAL A 27 4.68 9.74 -4.53
N VAL A 28 5.72 8.93 -4.40
CA VAL A 28 5.80 7.87 -3.38
C VAL A 28 7.10 8.00 -2.60
N PHE A 29 7.06 7.72 -1.30
CA PHE A 29 8.22 7.63 -0.42
C PHE A 29 8.52 6.16 -0.19
N ALA A 30 9.57 5.63 -0.82
CA ALA A 30 9.79 4.20 -0.88
C ALA A 30 11.22 3.81 -0.51
N TYR A 31 11.36 2.89 0.45
CA TYR A 31 12.66 2.33 0.85
C TYR A 31 12.74 0.87 0.41
N PRO A 32 13.73 0.50 -0.45
CA PRO A 32 13.82 -0.83 -1.02
C PRO A 32 14.31 -1.88 -0.02
N GLY A 33 13.85 -3.12 -0.21
CA GLY A 33 14.31 -4.29 0.50
C GLY A 33 13.92 -5.57 -0.24
N GLY A 34 14.40 -6.71 0.23
CA GLY A 34 14.29 -7.98 -0.49
C GLY A 34 12.87 -8.38 -0.90
N ALA A 35 11.89 -8.14 -0.02
CA ALA A 35 10.50 -8.48 -0.32
C ALA A 35 9.78 -7.44 -1.20
N SER A 36 10.26 -6.18 -1.26
CA SER A 36 9.65 -5.10 -2.05
C SER A 36 10.34 -4.83 -3.38
N MET A 37 11.37 -5.60 -3.74
CA MET A 37 12.12 -5.39 -4.99
C MET A 37 11.25 -5.38 -6.26
N PRO A 38 10.23 -6.25 -6.42
CA PRO A 38 9.37 -6.21 -7.59
C PRO A 38 8.62 -4.86 -7.73
N ILE A 39 8.16 -4.29 -6.62
CA ILE A 39 7.49 -2.98 -6.59
C ILE A 39 8.47 -1.88 -7.02
N HIS A 40 9.68 -1.86 -6.46
CA HIS A 40 10.70 -0.86 -6.79
C HIS A 40 11.15 -0.94 -8.25
N GLN A 41 11.27 -2.15 -8.79
CA GLN A 41 11.55 -2.36 -10.20
C GLN A 41 10.42 -1.77 -11.08
N ALA A 42 9.16 -1.97 -10.72
CA ALA A 42 8.03 -1.40 -11.43
C ALA A 42 8.01 0.13 -11.35
N LEU A 43 8.27 0.71 -10.17
CA LEU A 43 8.35 2.16 -9.96
C LEU A 43 9.46 2.80 -10.81
N SER A 44 10.62 2.14 -10.96
CA SER A 44 11.73 2.69 -11.76
C SER A 44 11.41 2.85 -13.24
N HIS A 45 10.37 2.17 -13.73
CA HIS A 45 9.89 2.25 -15.12
C HIS A 45 8.63 3.11 -15.28
N GLN A 46 8.13 3.75 -14.20
CA GLN A 46 6.91 4.56 -14.24
C GLN A 46 7.23 6.05 -14.13
N PRO A 47 7.28 6.80 -15.27
CA PRO A 47 7.68 8.20 -15.26
C PRO A 47 6.64 9.14 -14.63
N LYS A 48 5.39 8.69 -14.45
CA LYS A 48 4.33 9.50 -13.83
C LYS A 48 4.44 9.57 -12.32
N ILE A 49 5.18 8.66 -11.69
CA ILE A 49 5.35 8.62 -10.24
C ILE A 49 6.81 8.95 -9.89
N ARG A 50 7.01 10.04 -9.17
CA ARG A 50 8.30 10.37 -8.59
C ARG A 50 8.54 9.56 -7.33
N THR A 51 9.54 8.71 -7.33
CA THR A 51 9.98 7.95 -6.15
C THR A 51 10.98 8.76 -5.35
N ILE A 52 10.66 9.06 -4.10
CA ILE A 52 11.56 9.68 -3.11
C ILE A 52 12.16 8.55 -2.28
N LEU A 53 13.49 8.42 -2.32
CA LEU A 53 14.23 7.47 -1.51
C LEU A 53 14.64 8.13 -0.18
N PRO A 54 14.00 7.78 0.95
CA PRO A 54 14.41 8.26 2.27
C PRO A 54 15.67 7.50 2.74
N ARG A 55 16.27 7.94 3.85
CA ARG A 55 17.37 7.19 4.49
C ARG A 55 16.90 6.18 5.55
N HIS A 56 15.60 6.24 5.90
CA HIS A 56 14.95 5.39 6.88
C HIS A 56 13.46 5.36 6.58
N GLU A 57 12.79 4.22 6.77
CA GLU A 57 11.38 4.04 6.43
C GLU A 57 10.46 4.98 7.23
N GLN A 58 10.76 5.20 8.50
CA GLN A 58 10.04 6.16 9.34
C GLN A 58 10.06 7.56 8.74
N GLY A 59 11.23 8.04 8.31
CA GLY A 59 11.37 9.33 7.66
C GLY A 59 10.62 9.39 6.32
N GLY A 60 10.55 8.27 5.60
CA GLY A 60 9.74 8.14 4.38
C GLY A 60 8.25 8.23 4.65
N ALA A 61 7.76 7.54 5.68
CA ALA A 61 6.35 7.57 6.06
C ALA A 61 5.93 8.96 6.58
N PHE A 62 6.76 9.63 7.39
CA PHE A 62 6.53 11.05 7.75
C PHE A 62 6.58 11.99 6.55
N GLY A 63 7.45 11.69 5.55
CA GLY A 63 7.47 12.44 4.29
C GLY A 63 6.16 12.31 3.52
N ALA A 64 5.60 11.10 3.44
CA ALA A 64 4.31 10.84 2.81
C ALA A 64 3.16 11.53 3.56
N GLU A 65 3.18 11.48 4.89
CA GLU A 65 2.22 12.17 5.74
C GLU A 65 2.27 13.68 5.52
N GLY A 66 3.47 14.28 5.59
CA GLY A 66 3.66 15.71 5.34
C GLY A 66 3.21 16.12 3.94
N TYR A 67 3.46 15.26 2.93
CA TYR A 67 2.97 15.47 1.57
C TYR A 67 1.42 15.50 1.54
N GLY A 68 0.77 14.55 2.22
CA GLY A 68 -0.69 14.52 2.33
C GLY A 68 -1.26 15.79 2.98
N ARG A 69 -0.65 16.23 4.07
CA ARG A 69 -1.05 17.47 4.80
C ARG A 69 -0.97 18.72 3.92
N VAL A 70 0.10 18.85 3.14
CA VAL A 70 0.33 20.07 2.32
C VAL A 70 -0.50 20.07 1.04
N THR A 71 -0.71 18.91 0.42
CA THR A 71 -1.35 18.82 -0.89
C THR A 71 -2.84 18.50 -0.84
N GLY A 72 -3.32 17.97 0.30
CA GLY A 72 -4.68 17.42 0.43
C GLY A 72 -4.87 16.07 -0.28
N LYS A 73 -3.80 15.50 -0.85
CA LYS A 73 -3.82 14.17 -1.47
C LYS A 73 -3.56 13.08 -0.43
N VAL A 74 -3.82 11.82 -0.78
CA VAL A 74 -3.40 10.68 0.03
C VAL A 74 -1.89 10.50 -0.11
N GLY A 75 -1.16 10.56 1.02
CA GLY A 75 0.27 10.25 1.03
C GLY A 75 0.51 8.76 0.82
N VAL A 76 1.60 8.39 0.13
CA VAL A 76 1.94 6.98 -0.11
C VAL A 76 3.36 6.69 0.34
N CYS A 77 3.52 5.72 1.24
CA CYS A 77 4.82 5.19 1.64
C CYS A 77 4.90 3.69 1.41
N ILE A 78 6.09 3.22 1.03
CA ILE A 78 6.33 1.82 0.66
C ILE A 78 7.59 1.32 1.36
N SER A 79 7.50 0.14 2.00
CA SER A 79 8.65 -0.51 2.64
C SER A 79 8.71 -2.01 2.35
N THR A 80 9.82 -2.62 2.74
CA THR A 80 9.97 -4.08 2.74
C THR A 80 9.27 -4.70 3.96
N SER A 81 9.30 -6.03 4.03
CA SER A 81 8.78 -6.81 5.16
C SER A 81 9.58 -6.60 6.46
N GLY A 82 9.07 -7.12 7.56
CA GLY A 82 9.75 -7.18 8.84
C GLY A 82 10.23 -5.81 9.33
N PRO A 83 11.54 -5.60 9.47
CA PRO A 83 12.08 -4.36 10.04
C PRO A 83 11.69 -3.11 9.22
N GLY A 84 11.54 -3.22 7.90
CA GLY A 84 11.09 -2.10 7.09
C GLY A 84 9.66 -1.69 7.41
N ALA A 85 8.77 -2.65 7.55
CA ALA A 85 7.38 -2.40 7.94
C ALA A 85 7.27 -1.85 9.37
N THR A 86 7.98 -2.45 10.33
CA THR A 86 7.95 -1.99 11.74
C THR A 86 8.49 -0.58 11.90
N ASN A 87 9.47 -0.17 11.10
CA ASN A 87 9.99 1.20 11.13
C ASN A 87 8.96 2.27 10.73
N MET A 88 7.87 1.90 10.05
CA MET A 88 6.80 2.86 9.69
C MET A 88 5.74 3.04 10.78
N ILE A 89 5.70 2.20 11.82
CA ILE A 89 4.63 2.17 12.83
C ILE A 89 4.43 3.54 13.49
N THR A 90 5.51 4.22 13.88
CA THR A 90 5.42 5.54 14.53
C THR A 90 4.70 6.55 13.64
N SER A 91 5.06 6.64 12.37
CA SER A 91 4.45 7.60 11.43
C SER A 91 3.00 7.22 11.10
N ILE A 92 2.68 5.92 11.02
CA ILE A 92 1.30 5.46 10.83
C ILE A 92 0.44 5.86 12.04
N ALA A 93 0.96 5.70 13.26
CA ALA A 93 0.26 6.10 14.48
C ALA A 93 0.03 7.62 14.53
N ASP A 94 1.02 8.42 14.12
CA ASP A 94 0.92 9.88 14.05
C ASP A 94 -0.17 10.30 13.04
N ALA A 95 -0.13 9.74 11.83
CA ALA A 95 -1.13 9.98 10.79
C ALA A 95 -2.56 9.60 11.25
N TYR A 96 -2.70 8.54 12.06
CA TYR A 96 -3.98 8.13 12.63
C TYR A 96 -4.51 9.14 13.64
N LEU A 97 -3.67 9.61 14.56
CA LEU A 97 -4.04 10.56 15.59
C LEU A 97 -4.37 11.94 14.98
N ASP A 98 -3.60 12.36 13.99
CA ASP A 98 -3.75 13.66 13.33
C ASP A 98 -4.74 13.64 12.15
N SER A 99 -5.38 12.50 11.90
CA SER A 99 -6.37 12.36 10.82
C SER A 99 -5.81 12.69 9.44
N THR A 100 -4.57 12.29 9.17
CA THR A 100 -3.90 12.51 7.88
C THR A 100 -4.12 11.32 6.96
N PRO A 101 -4.60 11.54 5.72
CA PRO A 101 -4.82 10.46 4.78
C PRO A 101 -3.49 9.87 4.30
N LEU A 102 -3.27 8.59 4.56
CA LEU A 102 -2.04 7.87 4.24
C LEU A 102 -2.37 6.45 3.77
N VAL A 103 -1.73 5.99 2.70
CA VAL A 103 -1.69 4.58 2.31
C VAL A 103 -0.27 4.06 2.51
N ALA A 104 -0.13 3.17 3.48
CA ALA A 104 1.13 2.50 3.79
C ALA A 104 1.14 1.11 3.14
N ILE A 105 2.08 0.88 2.22
CA ILE A 105 2.23 -0.38 1.52
C ILE A 105 3.46 -1.09 2.07
N THR A 106 3.26 -2.23 2.71
CA THR A 106 4.34 -3.10 3.18
C THR A 106 4.45 -4.32 2.29
N ALA A 107 5.67 -4.70 1.98
CA ALA A 107 5.88 -6.01 1.40
C ALA A 107 5.87 -7.08 2.50
N GLN A 108 5.46 -8.30 2.15
CA GLN A 108 5.42 -9.44 3.05
C GLN A 108 6.22 -10.61 2.45
N VAL A 109 6.58 -11.58 3.28
CA VAL A 109 7.11 -12.85 2.79
C VAL A 109 6.09 -13.56 1.90
N MET A 110 6.51 -14.57 1.14
CA MET A 110 5.59 -15.34 0.29
C MET A 110 4.44 -15.92 1.13
N ARG A 111 3.22 -15.99 0.58
CA ARG A 111 2.01 -16.50 1.26
C ARG A 111 2.25 -17.85 1.95
N SER A 112 3.01 -18.75 1.34
CA SER A 112 3.35 -20.06 1.89
C SER A 112 4.23 -20.03 3.15
N LEU A 113 4.86 -18.90 3.43
CA LEU A 113 5.76 -18.70 4.57
C LEU A 113 5.13 -17.91 5.72
N ILE A 114 4.00 -17.25 5.49
CA ILE A 114 3.29 -16.47 6.52
C ILE A 114 2.90 -17.38 7.69
N GLY A 115 3.18 -16.92 8.92
CA GLY A 115 2.93 -17.65 10.16
C GLY A 115 3.95 -18.72 10.50
N ARG A 116 5.08 -18.78 9.78
CA ARG A 116 6.14 -19.78 10.00
C ARG A 116 7.42 -19.23 10.63
N GLY A 117 7.45 -17.94 10.97
CA GLY A 117 8.64 -17.30 11.50
C GLY A 117 9.76 -17.19 10.47
N ALA A 118 9.41 -16.93 9.22
CA ALA A 118 10.37 -16.79 8.13
C ALA A 118 11.27 -15.55 8.32
N PHE A 119 12.40 -15.51 7.62
CA PHE A 119 13.33 -14.39 7.68
C PHE A 119 12.63 -13.07 7.33
N GLN A 120 12.71 -12.11 8.24
CA GLN A 120 12.04 -10.81 8.15
C GLN A 120 10.50 -10.89 8.00
N GLU A 121 9.89 -11.96 8.48
CA GLU A 121 8.45 -12.01 8.66
C GLU A 121 8.04 -11.22 9.91
N THR A 122 6.94 -10.48 9.81
CA THR A 122 6.31 -9.79 10.94
C THR A 122 4.83 -9.68 10.69
N ASP A 123 4.02 -9.87 11.74
CA ASP A 123 2.58 -9.62 11.70
C ASP A 123 2.29 -8.12 11.72
N VAL A 124 2.49 -7.48 10.57
CA VAL A 124 2.26 -6.02 10.40
C VAL A 124 0.77 -5.71 10.53
N PHE A 125 -0.08 -6.60 10.04
CA PHE A 125 -1.54 -6.48 10.15
C PHE A 125 -1.97 -6.35 11.62
N GLY A 126 -1.55 -7.29 12.48
CA GLY A 126 -1.86 -7.26 13.90
C GLY A 126 -1.25 -6.05 14.62
N MET A 127 -0.03 -5.64 14.28
CA MET A 127 0.64 -4.51 14.90
C MET A 127 0.01 -3.16 14.52
N THR A 128 -0.54 -3.03 13.33
CA THR A 128 -1.16 -1.77 12.87
C THR A 128 -2.65 -1.68 13.17
N ALA A 129 -3.32 -2.75 13.52
CA ALA A 129 -4.76 -2.78 13.76
C ALA A 129 -5.31 -1.62 14.63
N PRO A 130 -4.66 -1.22 15.75
CA PRO A 130 -5.14 -0.12 16.59
C PRO A 130 -4.83 1.28 16.06
N ILE A 131 -4.03 1.42 15.01
CA ILE A 131 -3.49 2.70 14.52
C ILE A 131 -3.77 2.94 13.03
N VAL A 132 -4.68 2.19 12.43
CA VAL A 132 -5.13 2.40 11.05
C VAL A 132 -6.65 2.37 10.97
N LYS A 133 -7.21 2.94 9.92
CA LYS A 133 -8.64 2.84 9.63
C LYS A 133 -9.01 1.45 9.12
N HIS A 134 -8.13 0.86 8.33
CA HIS A 134 -8.30 -0.47 7.75
C HIS A 134 -6.95 -1.08 7.37
N SER A 135 -6.90 -2.42 7.33
CA SER A 135 -5.74 -3.17 6.88
C SER A 135 -6.14 -4.23 5.89
N TYR A 136 -5.36 -4.37 4.82
CA TYR A 136 -5.49 -5.44 3.84
C TYR A 136 -4.26 -6.32 3.84
N LEU A 137 -4.44 -7.63 3.90
CA LEU A 137 -3.44 -8.62 3.49
C LEU A 137 -3.86 -9.15 2.12
N VAL A 138 -3.11 -8.83 1.07
CA VAL A 138 -3.46 -9.20 -0.30
C VAL A 138 -3.12 -10.66 -0.55
N THR A 139 -4.11 -11.54 -0.50
CA THR A 139 -3.92 -12.99 -0.73
C THR A 139 -4.18 -13.38 -2.18
N GLU A 140 -5.07 -12.69 -2.87
CA GLU A 140 -5.43 -12.96 -4.26
C GLU A 140 -4.98 -11.79 -5.14
N PRO A 141 -4.07 -12.03 -6.11
CA PRO A 141 -3.55 -10.96 -6.97
C PRO A 141 -4.64 -10.19 -7.72
N GLU A 142 -5.69 -10.88 -8.15
CA GLU A 142 -6.80 -10.33 -8.92
C GLU A 142 -7.59 -9.27 -8.16
N GLU A 143 -7.58 -9.31 -6.83
CA GLU A 143 -8.25 -8.33 -5.98
C GLU A 143 -7.47 -7.02 -5.80
N LEU A 144 -6.23 -6.97 -6.24
CA LEU A 144 -5.35 -5.82 -6.04
C LEU A 144 -5.96 -4.49 -6.55
N PRO A 145 -6.57 -4.40 -7.75
CA PRO A 145 -7.18 -3.15 -8.21
C PRO A 145 -8.30 -2.67 -7.29
N ARG A 146 -9.17 -3.57 -6.82
CA ARG A 146 -10.24 -3.26 -5.87
C ARG A 146 -9.67 -2.77 -4.54
N ILE A 147 -8.72 -3.51 -3.97
CA ILE A 147 -8.10 -3.18 -2.68
C ILE A 147 -7.44 -1.80 -2.70
N ILE A 148 -6.71 -1.46 -3.77
CA ILE A 148 -6.08 -0.13 -3.89
C ILE A 148 -7.15 0.96 -3.92
N LYS A 149 -8.18 0.82 -4.75
CA LYS A 149 -9.30 1.77 -4.86
C LYS A 149 -9.97 1.99 -3.50
N GLU A 150 -10.29 0.91 -2.79
CA GLU A 150 -10.87 0.94 -1.45
C GLU A 150 -9.95 1.62 -0.43
N ALA A 151 -8.66 1.29 -0.44
CA ALA A 151 -7.69 1.87 0.48
C ALA A 151 -7.61 3.40 0.33
N PHE A 152 -7.58 3.91 -0.89
CA PHE A 152 -7.57 5.36 -1.15
C PHE A 152 -8.88 6.01 -0.74
N TYR A 153 -10.01 5.38 -1.03
CA TYR A 153 -11.33 5.85 -0.61
C TYR A 153 -11.45 5.90 0.92
N ILE A 154 -11.09 4.83 1.61
CA ILE A 154 -11.13 4.76 3.08
C ILE A 154 -10.18 5.78 3.71
N ALA A 155 -8.96 5.92 3.18
CA ALA A 155 -7.96 6.85 3.72
C ALA A 155 -8.43 8.30 3.65
N SER A 156 -9.16 8.69 2.60
CA SER A 156 -9.52 10.09 2.29
C SER A 156 -10.93 10.49 2.76
N THR A 157 -11.83 9.54 3.03
CA THR A 157 -13.25 9.83 3.34
C THR A 157 -13.59 9.71 4.82
N GLY A 158 -14.70 10.29 5.24
CA GLY A 158 -15.07 10.38 6.65
C GLY A 158 -14.00 11.15 7.45
N ARG A 159 -13.59 10.63 8.61
CA ARG A 159 -12.38 11.09 9.29
C ARG A 159 -11.17 10.51 8.52
N PRO A 160 -10.34 11.32 7.87
CA PRO A 160 -9.18 10.80 7.15
C PRO A 160 -8.22 10.05 8.08
N GLY A 161 -7.40 9.18 7.52
CA GLY A 161 -6.43 8.44 8.30
C GLY A 161 -5.72 7.35 7.49
N PRO A 162 -4.76 6.65 8.11
CA PRO A 162 -3.95 5.66 7.42
C PRO A 162 -4.72 4.36 7.13
N VAL A 163 -4.37 3.76 5.99
CA VAL A 163 -4.75 2.40 5.59
C VAL A 163 -3.48 1.62 5.29
N LEU A 164 -3.41 0.39 5.79
CA LEU A 164 -2.30 -0.53 5.50
C LEU A 164 -2.67 -1.47 4.36
N ILE A 165 -1.72 -1.72 3.47
CA ILE A 165 -1.78 -2.79 2.48
C ILE A 165 -0.52 -3.64 2.63
N ASP A 166 -0.66 -4.86 3.16
CA ASP A 166 0.43 -5.81 3.29
C ASP A 166 0.42 -6.78 2.11
N MET A 167 1.50 -6.78 1.32
CA MET A 167 1.53 -7.41 0.01
C MET A 167 2.60 -8.49 -0.09
N PRO A 168 2.24 -9.79 -0.07
CA PRO A 168 3.19 -10.88 -0.21
C PRO A 168 3.98 -10.82 -1.51
N LYS A 169 5.25 -11.27 -1.45
CA LYS A 169 6.17 -11.19 -2.59
C LYS A 169 5.68 -11.96 -3.82
N ASP A 170 5.11 -13.14 -3.63
CA ASP A 170 4.55 -13.94 -4.71
C ASP A 170 3.32 -13.32 -5.35
N VAL A 171 2.54 -12.52 -4.60
CA VAL A 171 1.45 -11.71 -5.16
C VAL A 171 1.98 -10.58 -6.03
N GLN A 172 3.07 -9.92 -5.61
CA GLN A 172 3.74 -8.87 -6.41
C GLN A 172 4.28 -9.40 -7.75
N GLU A 173 4.63 -10.69 -7.79
CA GLU A 173 5.21 -11.37 -8.96
C GLU A 173 4.16 -12.13 -9.79
N ALA A 174 2.91 -12.17 -9.33
CA ALA A 174 1.84 -12.89 -10.00
C ALA A 174 1.50 -12.29 -11.37
N VAL A 175 1.14 -13.19 -12.30
CA VAL A 175 0.76 -12.85 -13.68
C VAL A 175 -0.74 -13.02 -13.82
N PHE A 176 -1.46 -11.91 -13.97
CA PHE A 176 -2.90 -11.90 -14.19
C PHE A 176 -3.32 -10.69 -15.05
N THR A 177 -4.53 -10.70 -15.58
CA THR A 177 -5.10 -9.54 -16.27
C THR A 177 -5.91 -8.74 -15.25
N PRO A 178 -5.47 -7.53 -14.88
CA PRO A 178 -6.19 -6.73 -13.89
C PRO A 178 -7.51 -6.19 -14.46
N ASP A 179 -8.56 -6.30 -13.69
CA ASP A 179 -9.81 -5.57 -13.90
C ASP A 179 -9.78 -4.29 -13.07
N PHE A 180 -9.52 -3.16 -13.73
CA PHE A 180 -9.47 -1.86 -13.07
C PHE A 180 -10.84 -1.24 -12.83
N ASP A 181 -11.91 -1.82 -13.40
CA ASP A 181 -13.28 -1.33 -13.25
C ASP A 181 -14.04 -2.03 -12.13
N MET A 182 -13.36 -2.93 -11.38
CA MET A 182 -13.96 -3.61 -10.21
C MET A 182 -14.63 -2.60 -9.29
N GLU A 183 -15.86 -2.94 -8.87
CA GLU A 183 -16.57 -2.18 -7.85
C GLU A 183 -15.95 -2.37 -6.47
N MET A 184 -16.06 -1.35 -5.62
CA MET A 184 -15.66 -1.45 -4.21
C MET A 184 -16.64 -2.31 -3.43
N ASP A 185 -16.12 -3.13 -2.52
CA ASP A 185 -16.90 -3.93 -1.58
C ASP A 185 -16.50 -3.58 -0.13
N ILE A 186 -17.08 -2.52 0.41
CA ILE A 186 -16.82 -2.01 1.76
C ILE A 186 -18.11 -1.94 2.59
N PRO A 187 -18.69 -3.12 2.91
CA PRO A 187 -19.96 -3.18 3.62
C PRO A 187 -19.88 -2.47 4.98
N GLY A 188 -20.89 -1.67 5.30
CA GLY A 188 -20.96 -0.95 6.56
C GLY A 188 -20.11 0.31 6.67
N TYR A 189 -19.26 0.63 5.70
CA TYR A 189 -18.43 1.83 5.74
C TYR A 189 -19.26 3.12 5.67
N ASN A 190 -20.33 3.14 4.88
CA ASN A 190 -21.25 4.28 4.74
C ASN A 190 -22.26 4.42 5.88
N CYS A 191 -22.07 3.74 7.01
CA CYS A 191 -22.97 3.78 8.18
C CYS A 191 -23.07 5.17 8.84
N LEU A 192 -22.24 6.14 8.44
CA LEU A 192 -22.24 7.50 8.98
C LEU A 192 -23.41 8.38 8.52
N LEU A 193 -24.30 7.90 7.65
CA LEU A 193 -25.54 8.61 7.30
C LEU A 193 -26.50 8.77 8.50
N TYR A 194 -26.25 8.06 9.61
CA TYR A 194 -27.12 8.10 10.80
C TYR A 194 -26.82 9.28 11.74
N THR A 195 -25.71 9.97 11.59
CA THR A 195 -25.31 11.07 12.50
C THR A 195 -25.64 12.46 11.97
N SER A 196 -26.01 12.62 10.70
CA SER A 196 -26.34 13.92 10.12
C SER A 196 -27.79 14.37 10.43
N ASP A 197 -28.70 13.44 10.78
CA ASP A 197 -30.12 13.73 11.05
C ASP A 197 -30.44 13.83 12.53
N ALA A 198 -29.45 13.77 13.43
CA ALA A 198 -29.59 13.83 14.88
C ALA A 198 -29.10 15.16 15.49
N ALA A 199 -28.97 16.22 14.68
CA ALA A 199 -28.59 17.56 15.13
C ALA A 199 -29.75 18.54 15.01
#